data_5c1919707e2c063f835cee1e8872d326
#
_entry.id   5c1919707e2c063f835cee1e8872d326
#
_cell.length_a   1.000
_cell.length_b   1.000
_cell.length_c   1.000
_cell.angle_alpha   90.00
_cell.angle_beta   90.00
_cell.angle_gamma   90.00
#
_symmetry.space_group_name_H-M   'P 1'
#
loop_
_entity.id
_entity.type
_entity.pdbx_description
1 polymer ?
#
loop_
_entity_poly.entity_id
_entity_poly.type
_entity_poly.pdbx_seq_one_letter_code
_entity_poly.pdbx_strand_id
1 'polypeptide(L)'
;MAATIDERKLLAGVQTGEAPGCTLNDLRMLVQETTIKGVGSGYKSLHDGAVLTLSRNAFGRAIDTCFARKNQLSISVSGGIFLHVARLKTTAIQGISIYKAATHWEQCMLHGFGMLFVGDSDPSSYVFPLVPHAAASDLPTYKKKTDEQAEPPAKRARGRPNVSKYSNDIITLVSERLTKTSDSLPAGLSCHSLRRGSVAYANASPQLVIQWILSRGAWLLDSLTKALAYVGTTTREDQCVGKVLAGYKDPHLPCIIPSVTTLKELLPELEYPQLLTPRGQLFKNVSGFTDASLNVDTAVLNGALAALLIHLKDVAAAVT
;
A
#
# COMPACT_ATOMS: atom_id res chain seq x y z
N MET A 1 19.18 -28.12 -19.73
CA MET A 1 18.17 -28.88 -18.96
C MET A 1 17.10 -27.96 -18.34
N ALA A 2 17.44 -26.82 -17.74
CA ALA A 2 16.43 -25.87 -17.18
C ALA A 2 15.48 -25.28 -18.23
N ALA A 3 15.99 -24.82 -19.37
CA ALA A 3 15.17 -24.26 -20.45
C ALA A 3 14.13 -25.23 -21.01
N THR A 4 14.48 -26.52 -21.13
CA THR A 4 13.59 -27.56 -21.66
C THR A 4 12.44 -27.89 -20.69
N ILE A 5 12.64 -27.71 -19.40
CA ILE A 5 11.60 -27.94 -18.37
C ILE A 5 10.58 -26.78 -18.41
N ASP A 6 11.05 -25.56 -18.62
CA ASP A 6 10.16 -24.39 -18.70
C ASP A 6 9.31 -24.39 -19.98
N GLU A 7 9.84 -24.81 -21.13
CA GLU A 7 9.06 -24.99 -22.36
C GLU A 7 7.95 -26.04 -22.19
N ARG A 8 8.25 -27.18 -21.58
CA ARG A 8 7.24 -28.23 -21.33
C ARG A 8 6.13 -27.73 -20.39
N LYS A 9 6.46 -26.92 -19.41
CA LYS A 9 5.47 -26.33 -18.49
C LYS A 9 4.60 -25.28 -19.19
N LEU A 10 5.18 -24.47 -20.06
CA LEU A 10 4.46 -23.51 -20.90
C LEU A 10 3.48 -24.21 -21.85
N LEU A 11 3.92 -25.27 -22.53
CA LEU A 11 3.08 -26.05 -23.43
C LEU A 11 1.98 -26.83 -22.72
N ALA A 12 2.20 -27.22 -21.46
CA ALA A 12 1.20 -27.88 -20.63
C ALA A 12 0.23 -26.92 -19.92
N GLY A 13 0.36 -25.60 -20.12
CA GLY A 13 -0.44 -24.58 -19.41
C GLY A 13 -0.14 -24.54 -17.91
N VAL A 14 0.89 -25.24 -17.44
CA VAL A 14 1.30 -25.23 -16.04
C VAL A 14 2.13 -23.99 -15.82
N GLN A 15 1.57 -23.00 -15.11
CA GLN A 15 2.34 -21.86 -14.65
C GLN A 15 3.49 -22.37 -13.77
N THR A 16 4.70 -21.92 -14.09
CA THR A 16 5.89 -22.13 -13.24
C THR A 16 5.49 -21.82 -11.81
N GLY A 17 5.82 -22.65 -10.82
CA GLY A 17 5.37 -22.60 -9.41
C GLY A 17 5.44 -21.25 -8.66
N GLU A 18 5.29 -20.17 -9.37
CA GLU A 18 5.20 -18.81 -8.91
C GLU A 18 3.71 -18.40 -8.75
N ALA A 19 3.42 -17.68 -7.67
CA ALA A 19 2.08 -17.16 -7.40
C ALA A 19 1.54 -16.32 -8.59
N PRO A 20 0.26 -16.48 -8.99
CA PRO A 20 -0.35 -15.69 -10.06
C PRO A 20 -0.36 -14.20 -9.72
N GLY A 21 -0.43 -13.32 -10.73
CA GLY A 21 -0.60 -11.89 -10.50
C GLY A 21 -2.02 -11.59 -10.02
N CYS A 22 -2.17 -10.83 -8.95
CA CYS A 22 -3.46 -10.33 -8.48
C CYS A 22 -3.93 -9.19 -9.40
N THR A 23 -5.01 -9.39 -10.13
CA THR A 23 -5.58 -8.35 -11.00
C THR A 23 -6.23 -7.24 -10.17
N LEU A 24 -6.65 -6.16 -10.85
CA LEU A 24 -7.39 -5.10 -10.18
C LEU A 24 -8.75 -5.59 -9.68
N ASN A 25 -9.40 -6.47 -10.42
CA ASN A 25 -10.67 -7.06 -10.01
C ASN A 25 -10.50 -7.97 -8.80
N ASP A 26 -9.46 -8.81 -8.78
CA ASP A 26 -9.14 -9.65 -7.62
C ASP A 26 -8.89 -8.79 -6.36
N LEU A 27 -8.14 -7.68 -6.50
CA LEU A 27 -7.93 -6.76 -5.38
C LEU A 27 -9.25 -6.19 -4.85
N ARG A 28 -10.14 -5.76 -5.76
CA ARG A 28 -11.44 -5.22 -5.37
C ARG A 28 -12.26 -6.24 -4.60
N MET A 29 -12.35 -7.47 -5.09
CA MET A 29 -13.02 -8.56 -4.39
C MET A 29 -12.40 -8.82 -3.01
N LEU A 30 -11.06 -8.89 -2.92
CA LEU A 30 -10.35 -9.07 -1.66
C LEU A 30 -10.66 -7.95 -0.66
N VAL A 31 -10.59 -6.68 -1.10
CA VAL A 31 -10.81 -5.53 -0.23
C VAL A 31 -12.27 -5.40 0.19
N GLN A 32 -13.24 -5.61 -0.71
CA GLN A 32 -14.66 -5.61 -0.40
C GLN A 32 -15.00 -6.67 0.64
N GLU A 33 -14.59 -7.92 0.39
CA GLU A 33 -14.87 -9.03 1.31
C GLU A 33 -14.24 -8.79 2.67
N THR A 34 -12.99 -8.29 2.70
CA THR A 34 -12.28 -8.00 3.95
C THR A 34 -12.93 -6.86 4.72
N THR A 35 -13.23 -5.74 4.05
CA THR A 35 -13.63 -4.49 4.70
C THR A 35 -15.12 -4.50 5.08
N ILE A 36 -15.99 -5.00 4.19
CA ILE A 36 -17.45 -4.91 4.36
C ILE A 36 -18.00 -6.11 5.10
N LYS A 37 -17.69 -7.32 4.61
CA LYS A 37 -18.23 -8.55 5.20
C LYS A 37 -17.45 -8.99 6.45
N GLY A 38 -16.29 -8.41 6.68
CA GLY A 38 -15.50 -8.57 7.89
C GLY A 38 -14.90 -9.95 8.07
N VAL A 39 -13.61 -9.98 8.41
CA VAL A 39 -12.87 -11.23 8.69
C VAL A 39 -12.46 -11.29 10.17
N GLY A 40 -13.04 -10.42 10.99
CA GLY A 40 -12.67 -10.28 12.40
C GLY A 40 -13.43 -9.14 13.08
N SER A 41 -12.83 -8.50 14.07
CA SER A 41 -13.35 -7.26 14.64
C SER A 41 -13.41 -6.15 13.59
N GLY A 42 -14.30 -5.17 13.74
CA GLY A 42 -14.47 -4.08 12.79
C GLY A 42 -13.15 -3.41 12.41
N TYR A 43 -12.32 -3.05 13.40
CA TYR A 43 -11.01 -2.44 13.14
C TYR A 43 -10.07 -3.36 12.36
N LYS A 44 -10.00 -4.65 12.71
CA LYS A 44 -9.15 -5.61 12.01
C LYS A 44 -9.51 -5.69 10.52
N SER A 45 -10.78 -5.65 10.18
CA SER A 45 -11.25 -5.68 8.79
C SER A 45 -10.79 -4.45 8.00
N LEU A 46 -10.88 -3.25 8.59
CA LEU A 46 -10.39 -2.01 7.98
C LEU A 46 -8.87 -2.03 7.81
N HIS A 47 -8.17 -2.50 8.83
CA HIS A 47 -6.72 -2.64 8.85
C HIS A 47 -6.24 -3.60 7.75
N ASP A 48 -6.83 -4.78 7.65
CA ASP A 48 -6.42 -5.80 6.70
C ASP A 48 -6.70 -5.38 5.24
N GLY A 49 -7.83 -4.72 4.98
CA GLY A 49 -8.13 -4.13 3.69
C GLY A 49 -7.09 -3.07 3.28
N ALA A 50 -6.70 -2.20 4.21
CA ALA A 50 -5.68 -1.18 3.97
C ALA A 50 -4.29 -1.80 3.72
N VAL A 51 -3.92 -2.90 4.40
CA VAL A 51 -2.67 -3.65 4.15
C VAL A 51 -2.63 -4.16 2.71
N LEU A 52 -3.71 -4.75 2.20
CA LEU A 52 -3.78 -5.26 0.83
C LEU A 52 -3.65 -4.12 -0.18
N THR A 53 -4.38 -3.03 0.02
CA THR A 53 -4.36 -1.86 -0.86
C THR A 53 -2.99 -1.18 -0.90
N LEU A 54 -2.33 -1.00 0.25
CA LEU A 54 -0.98 -0.42 0.28
C LEU A 54 0.04 -1.35 -0.38
N SER A 55 -0.03 -2.66 -0.13
CA SER A 55 0.89 -3.63 -0.71
C SER A 55 0.87 -3.58 -2.25
N ARG A 56 -0.31 -3.39 -2.84
CA ARG A 56 -0.46 -3.20 -4.28
C ARG A 56 0.09 -1.85 -4.74
N ASN A 57 -0.32 -0.76 -4.11
CA ASN A 57 0.09 0.59 -4.51
C ASN A 57 1.60 0.81 -4.40
N ALA A 58 2.24 0.24 -3.39
CA ALA A 58 3.66 0.43 -3.11
C ALA A 58 4.59 -0.50 -3.88
N PHE A 59 4.11 -1.44 -4.71
CA PHE A 59 4.91 -2.57 -5.19
C PHE A 59 5.67 -3.23 -4.03
N GLY A 60 5.09 -3.16 -2.82
CA GLY A 60 5.76 -3.54 -1.59
C GLY A 60 5.87 -5.04 -1.42
N ARG A 61 7.00 -5.49 -0.89
CA ARG A 61 7.00 -6.75 -0.16
C ARG A 61 6.25 -6.54 1.15
N ALA A 62 5.62 -7.58 1.68
CA ALA A 62 4.90 -7.47 2.96
C ALA A 62 5.76 -6.81 4.05
N ILE A 63 7.05 -7.17 4.12
CA ILE A 63 7.99 -6.59 5.09
C ILE A 63 8.26 -5.10 4.86
N ASP A 64 8.19 -4.61 3.62
CA ASP A 64 8.44 -3.19 3.32
C ASP A 64 7.20 -2.34 3.65
N THR A 65 6.00 -2.85 3.37
CA THR A 65 4.74 -2.11 3.53
C THR A 65 4.18 -2.16 4.94
N CYS A 66 4.25 -3.31 5.59
CA CYS A 66 3.67 -3.50 6.92
C CYS A 66 4.46 -2.79 8.03
N PHE A 67 5.71 -2.42 7.79
CA PHE A 67 6.52 -1.62 8.72
C PHE A 67 6.46 -0.10 8.46
N ALA A 68 5.55 0.37 7.61
CA ALA A 68 5.33 1.79 7.40
C ALA A 68 4.97 2.49 8.72
N ARG A 69 5.55 3.68 8.96
CA ARG A 69 5.30 4.48 10.16
C ARG A 69 4.47 5.71 9.83
N LYS A 70 3.69 6.19 10.81
CA LYS A 70 2.82 7.36 10.66
C LYS A 70 3.60 8.62 10.25
N ASN A 71 4.75 8.85 10.85
CA ASN A 71 5.63 9.98 10.55
C ASN A 71 6.36 9.89 9.21
N GLN A 72 6.21 8.78 8.49
CA GLN A 72 6.73 8.60 7.12
C GLN A 72 5.73 9.01 6.05
N LEU A 73 4.51 9.37 6.44
CA LEU A 73 3.47 9.88 5.56
C LEU A 73 3.51 11.40 5.53
N SER A 74 3.53 11.99 4.35
CA SER A 74 3.44 13.44 4.15
C SER A 74 2.72 13.75 2.83
N ILE A 75 2.41 15.01 2.59
CA ILE A 75 1.89 15.46 1.31
C ILE A 75 3.07 15.92 0.44
N SER A 76 3.14 15.41 -0.77
CA SER A 76 4.09 15.86 -1.78
C SER A 76 3.65 17.19 -2.39
N VAL A 77 4.60 18.02 -2.80
CA VAL A 77 4.35 19.26 -3.59
C VAL A 77 3.58 18.96 -4.89
N SER A 78 3.72 17.74 -5.43
CA SER A 78 2.99 17.28 -6.62
C SER A 78 1.56 16.82 -6.36
N GLY A 79 1.05 16.98 -5.14
CA GLY A 79 -0.33 16.68 -4.79
C GLY A 79 -0.65 15.19 -4.55
N GLY A 80 0.37 14.35 -4.24
CA GLY A 80 0.20 12.96 -3.80
C GLY A 80 0.58 12.78 -2.33
N ILE A 81 0.10 11.72 -1.67
CA ILE A 81 0.72 11.26 -0.44
C ILE A 81 2.10 10.71 -0.79
N PHE A 82 3.07 11.16 -0.04
CA PHE A 82 4.43 10.68 -0.09
C PHE A 82 4.69 9.76 1.09
N LEU A 83 5.03 8.51 0.79
CA LEU A 83 5.41 7.53 1.79
C LEU A 83 6.90 7.21 1.68
N HIS A 84 7.64 7.48 2.74
CA HIS A 84 9.01 7.02 2.87
C HIS A 84 9.03 5.53 3.24
N VAL A 85 9.53 4.68 2.35
CA VAL A 85 9.65 3.23 2.57
C VAL A 85 11.10 2.86 2.75
N ALA A 86 11.43 2.24 3.87
CA ALA A 86 12.71 1.56 4.04
C ALA A 86 12.62 0.16 3.41
N ARG A 87 13.31 -0.05 2.28
CA ARG A 87 13.38 -1.35 1.62
C ARG A 87 14.38 -2.25 2.33
N LEU A 88 13.91 -3.02 3.30
CA LEU A 88 14.78 -3.81 4.19
C LEU A 88 15.69 -4.81 3.48
N LYS A 89 15.27 -5.34 2.32
CA LYS A 89 16.10 -6.30 1.56
C LYS A 89 17.18 -5.63 0.72
N THR A 90 16.96 -4.40 0.27
CA THR A 90 17.89 -3.67 -0.60
C THR A 90 18.59 -2.52 0.11
N THR A 91 18.30 -2.30 1.41
CA THR A 91 18.84 -1.21 2.24
C THR A 91 18.64 0.20 1.65
N ALA A 92 17.68 0.34 0.74
CA ALA A 92 17.38 1.61 0.11
C ALA A 92 16.22 2.32 0.83
N ILE A 93 16.37 3.62 1.06
CA ILE A 93 15.24 4.48 1.43
C ILE A 93 14.63 4.98 0.12
N GLN A 94 13.34 4.75 -0.06
CA GLN A 94 12.63 5.12 -1.27
C GLN A 94 11.37 5.90 -0.93
N GLY A 95 11.15 7.00 -1.64
CA GLY A 95 9.87 7.68 -1.63
C GLY A 95 8.90 7.06 -2.63
N ILE A 96 7.65 6.89 -2.23
CA ILE A 96 6.58 6.36 -3.06
C ILE A 96 5.44 7.37 -3.08
N SER A 97 4.99 7.75 -4.26
CA SER A 97 3.82 8.60 -4.46
C SER A 97 2.54 7.76 -4.51
N ILE A 98 1.55 8.14 -3.72
CA ILE A 98 0.23 7.50 -3.65
C ILE A 98 -0.82 8.55 -3.97
N TYR A 99 -1.71 8.23 -4.90
CA TYR A 99 -2.77 9.12 -5.35
C TYR A 99 -4.15 8.56 -4.98
N LYS A 100 -5.15 9.45 -4.90
CA LYS A 100 -6.55 9.05 -4.79
C LYS A 100 -6.92 8.22 -6.01
N ALA A 101 -7.63 7.10 -5.81
CA ALA A 101 -8.12 6.32 -6.95
C ALA A 101 -9.08 7.15 -7.81
N ALA A 102 -8.98 6.97 -9.13
CA ALA A 102 -9.80 7.69 -10.08
C ALA A 102 -11.28 7.29 -9.96
N THR A 103 -11.58 6.01 -9.71
CA THR A 103 -12.93 5.47 -9.77
C THR A 103 -13.33 4.64 -8.54
N HIS A 104 -12.55 3.66 -8.13
CA HIS A 104 -12.97 2.62 -7.19
C HIS A 104 -12.38 2.82 -5.79
N TRP A 105 -13.23 2.80 -4.77
CA TRP A 105 -12.81 2.99 -3.38
C TRP A 105 -11.88 1.87 -2.89
N GLU A 106 -12.05 0.65 -3.35
CA GLU A 106 -11.27 -0.53 -2.95
C GLU A 106 -9.80 -0.44 -3.32
N GLN A 107 -9.49 0.30 -4.38
CA GLN A 107 -8.11 0.56 -4.79
C GLN A 107 -7.56 1.89 -4.25
N CYS A 108 -8.41 2.69 -3.59
CA CYS A 108 -8.04 4.02 -3.10
C CYS A 108 -7.32 3.93 -1.75
N MET A 109 -6.00 4.09 -1.77
CA MET A 109 -5.22 4.04 -0.53
C MET A 109 -5.52 5.21 0.41
N LEU A 110 -5.91 6.38 -0.10
CA LEU A 110 -6.33 7.50 0.74
C LEU A 110 -7.60 7.16 1.52
N HIS A 111 -8.55 6.49 0.87
CA HIS A 111 -9.74 5.96 1.52
C HIS A 111 -9.37 4.89 2.55
N GLY A 112 -8.48 3.96 2.19
CA GLY A 112 -7.96 2.94 3.09
C GLY A 112 -7.30 3.54 4.34
N PHE A 113 -6.50 4.59 4.19
CA PHE A 113 -5.93 5.32 5.33
C PHE A 113 -7.02 6.00 6.18
N GLY A 114 -8.03 6.59 5.54
CA GLY A 114 -9.15 7.19 6.25
C GLY A 114 -9.87 6.18 7.13
N MET A 115 -10.27 5.04 6.57
CA MET A 115 -10.92 3.95 7.30
C MET A 115 -10.04 3.43 8.44
N LEU A 116 -8.75 3.21 8.17
CA LEU A 116 -7.77 2.74 9.14
C LEU A 116 -7.63 3.71 10.31
N PHE A 117 -7.43 4.99 10.04
CA PHE A 117 -7.18 6.00 11.08
C PHE A 117 -8.41 6.34 11.92
N VAL A 118 -9.61 6.25 11.34
CA VAL A 118 -10.87 6.39 12.11
C VAL A 118 -11.03 5.23 13.09
N GLY A 119 -10.69 4.02 12.68
CA GLY A 119 -10.82 2.82 13.51
C GLY A 119 -9.67 2.60 14.49
N ASP A 120 -8.56 3.32 14.37
CA ASP A 120 -7.39 3.15 15.24
C ASP A 120 -7.72 3.56 16.68
N SER A 121 -7.58 2.63 17.61
CA SER A 121 -7.89 2.85 19.04
C SER A 121 -6.64 2.92 19.91
N ASP A 122 -5.52 2.38 19.45
CA ASP A 122 -4.29 2.26 20.23
C ASP A 122 -3.18 3.16 19.66
N PRO A 123 -2.49 3.93 20.52
CA PRO A 123 -1.37 4.74 20.09
C PRO A 123 -0.21 3.85 19.63
N SER A 124 0.09 3.90 18.34
CA SER A 124 1.19 3.18 17.72
C SER A 124 1.90 4.09 16.71
N SER A 125 3.22 3.99 16.62
CA SER A 125 3.98 4.68 15.58
C SER A 125 3.86 4.00 14.20
N TYR A 126 3.34 2.78 14.15
CA TYR A 126 3.14 2.05 12.90
C TYR A 126 1.78 2.39 12.28
N VAL A 127 1.74 2.43 10.95
CA VAL A 127 0.49 2.56 10.18
C VAL A 127 -0.38 1.32 10.36
N PHE A 128 0.24 0.15 10.51
CA PHE A 128 -0.45 -1.14 10.65
C PHE A 128 -0.13 -1.80 12.00
N PRO A 129 -0.76 -1.35 13.09
CA PRO A 129 -0.40 -1.81 14.44
C PRO A 129 -0.72 -3.28 14.71
N LEU A 130 -1.67 -3.91 13.99
CA LEU A 130 -2.04 -5.31 14.19
C LEU A 130 -1.09 -6.31 13.50
N VAL A 131 -0.21 -5.83 12.62
CA VAL A 131 0.83 -6.68 12.04
C VAL A 131 1.85 -7.01 13.14
N PRO A 132 2.27 -8.29 13.28
CA PRO A 132 3.32 -8.63 14.24
C PRO A 132 4.62 -7.90 13.93
N HIS A 133 5.02 -6.96 14.76
CA HIS A 133 6.28 -6.25 14.66
C HIS A 133 7.33 -6.93 15.53
N ALA A 134 8.57 -6.99 15.05
CA ALA A 134 9.70 -7.35 15.90
C ALA A 134 9.89 -6.27 16.97
N ALA A 135 10.32 -6.64 18.17
CA ALA A 135 10.73 -5.68 19.17
C ALA A 135 11.79 -4.73 18.58
N ALA A 136 11.83 -3.49 19.04
CA ALA A 136 12.77 -2.48 18.51
C ALA A 136 14.25 -2.92 18.57
N SER A 137 14.59 -3.80 19.54
CA SER A 137 15.90 -4.44 19.68
C SER A 137 16.23 -5.42 18.56
N ASP A 138 15.22 -5.93 17.84
CA ASP A 138 15.38 -6.94 16.79
C ASP A 138 15.42 -6.32 15.40
N LEU A 139 15.20 -5.00 15.29
CA LEU A 139 15.39 -4.28 14.04
C LEU A 139 16.89 -4.20 13.76
N PRO A 140 17.34 -4.54 12.54
CA PRO A 140 18.74 -4.38 12.19
C PRO A 140 19.12 -2.91 12.38
N THR A 141 19.96 -2.63 13.36
CA THR A 141 20.55 -1.32 13.53
C THR A 141 21.36 -1.04 12.27
N TYR A 142 21.10 0.07 11.62
CA TYR A 142 21.86 0.52 10.45
C TYR A 142 23.29 0.79 10.89
N LYS A 143 24.15 -0.20 10.88
CA LYS A 143 25.59 0.00 10.93
C LYS A 143 26.00 0.47 9.54
N LYS A 144 26.47 1.71 9.44
CA LYS A 144 27.19 2.22 8.28
C LYS A 144 28.28 1.19 7.96
N LYS A 145 28.23 0.56 6.79
CA LYS A 145 29.31 -0.31 6.31
C LYS A 145 30.56 0.56 6.13
N THR A 146 31.49 0.46 7.04
CA THR A 146 32.89 0.59 6.72
C THR A 146 33.30 -0.69 6.00
N ASP A 147 33.98 -0.55 4.87
CA ASP A 147 34.41 -1.62 3.97
C ASP A 147 35.28 -2.66 4.68
N GLU A 148 34.67 -3.64 5.33
CA GLU A 148 35.37 -4.86 5.73
C GLU A 148 34.35 -6.02 5.87
N GLN A 149 34.57 -7.03 5.03
CA GLN A 149 34.07 -8.40 5.06
C GLN A 149 32.55 -8.60 5.18
N ALA A 150 31.94 -8.92 4.05
CA ALA A 150 30.57 -9.38 3.96
C ALA A 150 30.43 -10.76 4.59
N GLU A 151 30.00 -10.84 5.84
CA GLU A 151 29.44 -12.08 6.38
C GLU A 151 28.14 -12.44 5.62
N PRO A 152 27.94 -13.75 5.34
CA PRO A 152 26.69 -14.21 4.72
C PRO A 152 25.50 -13.82 5.60
N PRO A 153 24.33 -13.51 5.01
CA PRO A 153 23.16 -13.06 5.76
C PRO A 153 22.80 -14.10 6.82
N ALA A 154 22.84 -13.68 8.08
CA ALA A 154 22.52 -14.54 9.21
C ALA A 154 21.15 -15.20 9.00
N LYS A 155 21.10 -16.53 9.15
CA LYS A 155 19.85 -17.29 9.12
C LYS A 155 18.86 -16.65 10.10
N ARG A 156 17.61 -16.40 9.65
CA ARG A 156 16.57 -15.81 10.48
C ARG A 156 16.52 -16.50 11.82
N ALA A 157 16.68 -15.74 12.92
CA ALA A 157 16.52 -16.27 14.25
C ALA A 157 15.12 -16.89 14.41
N ARG A 158 15.01 -18.08 15.01
CA ARG A 158 13.73 -18.68 15.35
C ARG A 158 12.97 -17.72 16.25
N GLY A 159 11.76 -17.28 15.82
CA GLY A 159 10.89 -16.39 16.60
C GLY A 159 10.64 -15.02 15.98
N ARG A 160 11.27 -14.62 14.88
CA ARG A 160 10.93 -13.36 14.20
C ARG A 160 9.54 -13.41 13.58
N PRO A 161 8.71 -12.35 13.76
CA PRO A 161 7.38 -12.29 13.16
C PRO A 161 7.42 -12.52 11.66
N ASN A 162 6.57 -13.40 11.16
CA ASN A 162 6.46 -13.67 9.73
C ASN A 162 5.37 -12.79 9.12
N VAL A 163 5.73 -11.56 8.75
CA VAL A 163 4.81 -10.59 8.14
C VAL A 163 4.21 -11.09 6.84
N SER A 164 4.97 -11.84 6.05
CA SER A 164 4.44 -12.47 4.83
C SER A 164 3.34 -13.48 5.14
N LYS A 165 3.48 -14.22 6.25
CA LYS A 165 2.42 -15.12 6.73
C LYS A 165 1.16 -14.34 7.07
N TYR A 166 1.25 -13.22 7.79
CA TYR A 166 0.08 -12.40 8.13
C TYR A 166 -0.70 -11.99 6.88
N SER A 167 -0.02 -11.45 5.87
CA SER A 167 -0.67 -11.05 4.61
C SER A 167 -1.23 -12.25 3.83
N ASN A 168 -0.56 -13.39 3.86
CA ASN A 168 -1.05 -14.61 3.21
C ASN A 168 -2.29 -15.17 3.94
N ASP A 169 -2.30 -15.14 5.27
CA ASP A 169 -3.45 -15.60 6.07
C ASP A 169 -4.72 -14.78 5.73
N ILE A 170 -4.59 -13.45 5.53
CA ILE A 170 -5.71 -12.62 5.07
C ILE A 170 -6.21 -13.10 3.70
N ILE A 171 -5.31 -13.25 2.72
CA ILE A 171 -5.68 -13.64 1.35
C ILE A 171 -6.32 -15.02 1.33
N THR A 172 -5.76 -15.99 2.07
CA THR A 172 -6.29 -17.36 2.15
C THR A 172 -7.69 -17.36 2.72
N LEU A 173 -7.89 -16.69 3.86
CA LEU A 173 -9.20 -16.65 4.53
C LEU A 173 -10.29 -16.02 3.66
N VAL A 174 -9.95 -14.94 2.93
CA VAL A 174 -10.88 -14.29 2.00
C VAL A 174 -11.15 -15.17 0.78
N SER A 175 -10.14 -15.82 0.23
CA SER A 175 -10.29 -16.73 -0.91
C SER A 175 -11.20 -17.91 -0.58
N GLU A 176 -11.05 -18.49 0.61
CA GLU A 176 -11.93 -19.58 1.09
C GLU A 176 -13.39 -19.15 1.25
N ARG A 177 -13.63 -17.89 1.63
CA ARG A 177 -14.99 -17.35 1.73
C ARG A 177 -15.61 -17.13 0.36
N LEU A 178 -14.89 -16.49 -0.56
CA LEU A 178 -15.37 -16.21 -1.92
C LEU A 178 -15.67 -17.51 -2.69
N THR A 179 -14.87 -18.54 -2.48
CA THR A 179 -15.15 -19.87 -3.09
C THR A 179 -16.51 -20.43 -2.71
N LYS A 180 -17.03 -20.10 -1.51
CA LYS A 180 -18.36 -20.53 -1.05
C LYS A 180 -19.51 -19.73 -1.68
N THR A 181 -19.24 -18.53 -2.22
CA THR A 181 -20.26 -17.64 -2.80
C THR A 181 -20.29 -17.64 -4.33
N SER A 182 -19.66 -18.59 -4.98
CA SER A 182 -19.52 -18.71 -6.45
C SER A 182 -18.60 -17.67 -7.11
N ASP A 183 -18.05 -16.74 -6.34
CA ASP A 183 -17.03 -15.85 -6.80
C ASP A 183 -15.66 -16.50 -6.58
N SER A 184 -14.90 -16.74 -7.63
CA SER A 184 -13.61 -17.43 -7.50
C SER A 184 -12.45 -16.48 -7.77
N LEU A 185 -11.55 -16.40 -6.79
CA LEU A 185 -10.23 -15.83 -6.99
C LEU A 185 -9.30 -16.88 -7.64
N PRO A 186 -8.28 -16.46 -8.41
CA PRO A 186 -7.27 -17.39 -8.90
C PRO A 186 -6.65 -18.19 -7.77
N ALA A 187 -6.49 -19.51 -7.97
CA ALA A 187 -5.82 -20.36 -7.00
C ALA A 187 -4.36 -19.94 -6.79
N GLY A 188 -3.86 -20.04 -5.57
CA GLY A 188 -2.45 -19.75 -5.25
C GLY A 188 -2.11 -18.26 -5.09
N LEU A 189 -3.11 -17.39 -4.93
CA LEU A 189 -2.87 -15.98 -4.56
C LEU A 189 -2.11 -15.90 -3.24
N SER A 190 -1.18 -14.95 -3.18
CA SER A 190 -0.33 -14.67 -2.01
C SER A 190 0.02 -13.19 -1.94
N CYS A 191 0.73 -12.77 -0.90
CA CYS A 191 1.24 -11.40 -0.80
C CYS A 191 2.16 -11.02 -1.98
N HIS A 192 2.83 -11.98 -2.61
CA HIS A 192 3.59 -11.75 -3.84
C HIS A 192 2.71 -11.48 -5.06
N SER A 193 1.49 -12.03 -5.08
CA SER A 193 0.53 -11.80 -6.15
C SER A 193 0.12 -10.34 -6.27
N LEU A 194 -0.04 -9.64 -5.14
CA LEU A 194 -0.34 -8.20 -5.12
C LEU A 194 0.76 -7.41 -5.85
N ARG A 195 2.03 -7.71 -5.56
CA ARG A 195 3.17 -7.07 -6.20
C ARG A 195 3.25 -7.41 -7.69
N ARG A 196 3.08 -8.68 -8.06
CA ARG A 196 3.11 -9.12 -9.47
C ARG A 196 1.99 -8.50 -10.28
N GLY A 197 0.77 -8.50 -9.75
CA GLY A 197 -0.39 -7.91 -10.43
C GLY A 197 -0.25 -6.41 -10.63
N SER A 198 0.27 -5.68 -9.63
CA SER A 198 0.48 -4.24 -9.77
C SER A 198 1.57 -3.89 -10.78
N VAL A 199 2.64 -4.68 -10.85
CA VAL A 199 3.70 -4.53 -11.85
C VAL A 199 3.17 -4.82 -13.25
N ALA A 200 2.44 -5.92 -13.42
CA ALA A 200 1.82 -6.27 -14.70
C ALA A 200 0.83 -5.18 -15.16
N TYR A 201 0.01 -4.65 -14.24
CA TYR A 201 -0.91 -3.55 -14.52
C TYR A 201 -0.19 -2.28 -14.96
N ALA A 202 0.89 -1.89 -14.26
CA ALA A 202 1.70 -0.73 -14.64
C ALA A 202 2.40 -0.94 -15.99
N ASN A 203 2.95 -2.14 -16.23
CA ASN A 203 3.63 -2.48 -17.48
C ASN A 203 2.68 -2.54 -18.69
N ALA A 204 1.40 -2.76 -18.47
CA ALA A 204 0.38 -2.69 -19.53
C ALA A 204 0.06 -1.26 -19.98
N SER A 205 0.50 -0.23 -19.23
CA SER A 205 0.30 1.17 -19.61
C SER A 205 1.33 1.60 -20.66
N PRO A 206 0.92 2.03 -21.85
CA PRO A 206 1.85 2.48 -22.89
C PRO A 206 2.57 3.79 -22.54
N GLN A 207 2.13 4.48 -21.50
CA GLN A 207 2.67 5.78 -21.07
C GLN A 207 3.78 5.63 -20.02
N LEU A 208 4.02 4.41 -19.54
CA LEU A 208 5.07 4.13 -18.56
C LEU A 208 6.28 3.45 -19.23
N VAL A 209 7.44 3.90 -18.82
CA VAL A 209 8.71 3.28 -19.24
C VAL A 209 9.09 2.22 -18.22
N ILE A 210 9.60 1.08 -18.68
CA ILE A 210 9.95 -0.06 -17.82
C ILE A 210 10.90 0.34 -16.68
N GLN A 211 11.83 1.26 -16.92
CA GLN A 211 12.77 1.76 -15.92
C GLN A 211 12.06 2.41 -14.72
N TRP A 212 10.93 3.10 -14.94
CA TRP A 212 10.15 3.73 -13.88
C TRP A 212 9.49 2.68 -12.97
N ILE A 213 8.99 1.61 -13.60
CA ILE A 213 8.40 0.46 -12.91
C ILE A 213 9.47 -0.26 -12.08
N LEU A 214 10.65 -0.50 -12.66
CA LEU A 214 11.77 -1.14 -11.98
C LEU A 214 12.26 -0.29 -10.79
N SER A 215 12.35 1.03 -10.97
CA SER A 215 12.73 1.97 -9.91
C SER A 215 11.74 1.90 -8.74
N ARG A 216 10.43 1.99 -9.00
CA ARG A 216 9.40 1.86 -7.94
C ARG A 216 9.45 0.52 -7.22
N GLY A 217 9.76 -0.55 -7.93
CA GLY A 217 9.89 -1.89 -7.36
C GLY A 217 11.18 -2.12 -6.56
N ALA A 218 12.11 -1.16 -6.57
CA ALA A 218 13.46 -1.30 -6.04
C ALA A 218 14.15 -2.56 -6.60
N TRP A 219 13.97 -2.84 -7.88
CA TRP A 219 14.76 -3.79 -8.63
C TRP A 219 15.98 -3.05 -9.18
N LEU A 220 17.10 -3.27 -8.53
CA LEU A 220 18.34 -2.58 -8.79
C LEU A 220 18.89 -2.91 -10.17
N LEU A 221 18.94 -1.91 -11.01
CA LEU A 221 20.03 -1.77 -11.97
C LEU A 221 21.10 -0.97 -11.21
N ASP A 222 22.22 -1.58 -10.87
CA ASP A 222 23.21 -1.10 -9.87
C ASP A 222 23.67 0.37 -10.01
N SER A 223 23.51 0.98 -11.17
CA SER A 223 23.92 2.37 -11.43
C SER A 223 22.84 3.43 -11.13
N LEU A 224 21.55 3.09 -11.26
CA LEU A 224 20.45 4.07 -11.08
C LEU A 224 20.11 4.32 -9.61
N THR A 225 20.34 3.34 -8.74
CA THR A 225 19.98 3.42 -7.32
C THR A 225 20.83 4.41 -6.53
N LYS A 226 22.09 4.56 -6.89
CA LYS A 226 22.98 5.53 -6.23
C LYS A 226 22.55 6.96 -6.52
N ALA A 227 22.09 7.25 -7.74
CA ALA A 227 21.59 8.58 -8.12
C ALA A 227 20.25 8.91 -7.44
N LEU A 228 19.33 7.93 -7.32
CA LEU A 228 18.03 8.13 -6.71
C LEU A 228 18.09 8.32 -5.18
N ALA A 229 19.13 7.82 -4.51
CA ALA A 229 19.33 8.03 -3.08
C ALA A 229 19.59 9.51 -2.70
N TYR A 230 19.95 10.35 -3.66
CA TYR A 230 20.14 11.78 -3.46
C TYR A 230 18.86 12.61 -3.65
N VAL A 231 17.81 12.03 -4.21
CA VAL A 231 16.56 12.75 -4.45
C VAL A 231 15.63 12.47 -3.27
N GLY A 232 15.60 13.36 -2.30
CA GLY A 232 14.78 13.27 -1.09
C GLY A 232 13.26 13.39 -1.33
N THR A 233 12.81 13.48 -2.60
CA THR A 233 11.42 13.57 -3.03
C THR A 233 11.13 12.47 -4.05
N THR A 234 9.85 12.12 -4.22
CA THR A 234 9.47 11.22 -5.31
C THR A 234 9.83 11.83 -6.65
N THR A 235 10.45 11.04 -7.51
CA THR A 235 10.72 11.44 -8.87
C THR A 235 9.44 11.60 -9.68
N ARG A 236 9.46 12.38 -10.76
CA ARG A 236 8.34 12.48 -11.71
C ARG A 236 7.93 11.10 -12.23
N GLU A 237 8.90 10.23 -12.42
CA GLU A 237 8.72 8.86 -12.88
C GLU A 237 7.87 8.04 -11.89
N ASP A 238 8.20 8.08 -10.61
CA ASP A 238 7.42 7.41 -9.56
C ASP A 238 6.00 7.97 -9.46
N GLN A 239 5.85 9.27 -9.60
CA GLN A 239 4.54 9.93 -9.62
C GLN A 239 3.68 9.42 -10.78
N CYS A 240 4.23 9.26 -11.98
CA CYS A 240 3.52 8.70 -13.12
C CYS A 240 3.07 7.25 -12.84
N VAL A 241 3.95 6.41 -12.29
CA VAL A 241 3.58 5.05 -11.91
C VAL A 241 2.49 5.06 -10.84
N GLY A 242 2.60 5.91 -9.82
CA GLY A 242 1.58 6.05 -8.78
C GLY A 242 0.21 6.44 -9.31
N LYS A 243 0.14 7.36 -10.27
CA LYS A 243 -1.11 7.78 -10.91
C LYS A 243 -1.73 6.66 -11.74
N VAL A 244 -0.94 5.93 -12.53
CA VAL A 244 -1.44 4.77 -13.27
C VAL A 244 -2.01 3.72 -12.32
N LEU A 245 -1.33 3.43 -11.21
CA LEU A 245 -1.83 2.48 -10.20
C LEU A 245 -3.12 2.96 -9.54
N ALA A 246 -3.34 4.25 -9.45
CA ALA A 246 -4.59 4.85 -8.99
C ALA A 246 -5.69 4.90 -10.07
N GLY A 247 -5.42 4.44 -11.28
CA GLY A 247 -6.39 4.33 -12.38
C GLY A 247 -6.48 5.57 -13.27
N TYR A 248 -5.53 6.50 -13.20
CA TYR A 248 -5.49 7.65 -14.12
C TYR A 248 -5.02 7.21 -15.50
N LYS A 249 -5.77 7.61 -16.53
CA LYS A 249 -5.46 7.29 -17.93
C LYS A 249 -4.23 8.05 -18.43
N ASP A 250 -4.11 9.32 -18.06
CA ASP A 250 -2.95 10.15 -18.37
C ASP A 250 -2.15 10.48 -17.08
N PRO A 251 -0.99 9.82 -16.86
CA PRO A 251 -0.18 10.04 -15.68
C PRO A 251 0.59 11.38 -15.69
N HIS A 252 0.63 12.08 -16.83
CA HIS A 252 1.35 13.34 -16.95
C HIS A 252 0.51 14.54 -16.51
N LEU A 253 -0.82 14.41 -16.48
CA LEU A 253 -1.68 15.47 -16.02
C LEU A 253 -1.49 15.74 -14.51
N PRO A 254 -1.64 17.00 -14.07
CA PRO A 254 -1.65 17.34 -12.66
C PRO A 254 -2.71 16.53 -11.91
N CYS A 255 -2.37 16.06 -10.73
CA CYS A 255 -3.31 15.42 -9.82
C CYS A 255 -3.15 16.07 -8.46
N ILE A 256 -4.24 16.59 -7.92
CA ILE A 256 -4.26 17.23 -6.61
C ILE A 256 -4.92 16.25 -5.64
N ILE A 257 -4.32 16.05 -4.47
CA ILE A 257 -5.00 15.33 -3.39
C ILE A 257 -6.26 16.10 -3.04
N PRO A 258 -7.42 15.43 -3.01
CA PRO A 258 -8.60 16.07 -2.50
C PRO A 258 -8.34 16.51 -1.06
N SER A 259 -8.54 17.76 -0.77
CA SER A 259 -8.50 18.31 0.57
C SER A 259 -9.93 18.64 1.02
N VAL A 260 -10.11 18.90 2.31
CA VAL A 260 -11.41 19.33 2.80
C VAL A 260 -11.86 20.63 2.11
N THR A 261 -10.92 21.47 1.65
CA THR A 261 -11.22 22.69 0.89
C THR A 261 -11.74 22.41 -0.53
N THR A 262 -11.21 21.38 -1.20
CA THR A 262 -11.67 21.00 -2.55
C THR A 262 -13.00 20.24 -2.53
N LEU A 263 -13.42 19.73 -1.38
CA LEU A 263 -14.74 19.09 -1.22
C LEU A 263 -15.89 20.06 -1.45
N LYS A 264 -15.71 21.35 -1.21
CA LYS A 264 -16.75 22.37 -1.47
C LYS A 264 -17.16 22.40 -2.95
N GLU A 265 -16.23 22.12 -3.85
CA GLU A 265 -16.51 22.05 -5.29
C GLU A 265 -17.21 20.73 -5.68
N LEU A 266 -16.89 19.64 -4.97
CA LEU A 266 -17.41 18.30 -5.25
C LEU A 266 -18.72 18.00 -4.50
N LEU A 267 -18.91 18.62 -3.36
CA LEU A 267 -20.05 18.46 -2.45
C LEU A 267 -20.52 19.84 -1.96
N PRO A 268 -21.18 20.63 -2.82
CA PRO A 268 -21.56 21.99 -2.50
C PRO A 268 -22.55 22.11 -1.33
N GLU A 269 -23.23 21.01 -0.98
CA GLU A 269 -24.18 20.92 0.13
C GLU A 269 -23.50 20.82 1.51
N LEU A 270 -22.17 20.57 1.55
CA LEU A 270 -21.43 20.45 2.80
C LEU A 270 -20.92 21.81 3.29
N GLU A 271 -21.37 22.22 4.46
CA GLU A 271 -20.83 23.40 5.13
C GLU A 271 -19.45 23.13 5.72
N TYR A 272 -18.44 23.75 5.13
CA TYR A 272 -17.03 23.54 5.43
C TYR A 272 -16.64 23.64 6.93
N PRO A 273 -17.13 24.63 7.71
CA PRO A 273 -16.79 24.73 9.12
C PRO A 273 -17.24 23.51 9.94
N GLN A 274 -18.33 22.85 9.51
CA GLN A 274 -18.89 21.68 10.19
C GLN A 274 -18.02 20.43 10.05
N LEU A 275 -17.11 20.37 9.06
CA LEU A 275 -16.22 19.24 8.85
C LEU A 275 -14.97 19.24 9.73
N LEU A 276 -14.56 20.40 10.24
CA LEU A 276 -13.33 20.50 11.04
C LEU A 276 -13.48 19.87 12.43
N THR A 277 -14.64 20.03 13.06
CA THR A 277 -14.93 19.40 14.37
C THR A 277 -14.99 17.88 14.28
N PRO A 278 -15.78 17.26 13.37
CA PRO A 278 -15.75 15.82 13.14
C PRO A 278 -14.35 15.28 12.81
N ARG A 279 -13.53 16.00 12.04
CA ARG A 279 -12.16 15.60 11.74
C ARG A 279 -11.34 15.37 13.01
N GLY A 280 -11.37 16.32 13.95
CA GLY A 280 -10.64 16.21 15.20
C GLY A 280 -11.12 15.04 16.06
N GLN A 281 -12.41 14.75 16.03
CA GLN A 281 -12.99 13.61 16.74
C GLN A 281 -12.65 12.27 16.08
N LEU A 282 -12.77 12.18 14.74
CA LEU A 282 -12.52 10.95 13.97
C LEU A 282 -11.07 10.50 14.05
N PHE A 283 -10.13 11.44 14.00
CA PHE A 283 -8.69 11.13 13.96
C PHE A 283 -7.95 11.42 15.28
N LYS A 284 -8.66 11.52 16.39
CA LYS A 284 -8.07 11.83 17.71
C LYS A 284 -6.96 10.87 18.13
N ASN A 285 -7.05 9.61 17.75
CA ASN A 285 -6.11 8.56 18.13
C ASN A 285 -4.85 8.48 17.23
N VAL A 286 -4.76 9.34 16.22
CA VAL A 286 -3.61 9.42 15.31
C VAL A 286 -3.08 10.84 15.16
N SER A 287 -3.51 11.76 16.03
CA SER A 287 -3.12 13.17 16.00
C SER A 287 -3.12 13.78 17.41
N GLY A 288 -2.35 14.85 17.60
CA GLY A 288 -2.33 15.60 18.85
C GLY A 288 -1.47 15.00 19.97
N PHE A 289 -0.68 13.98 19.69
CA PHE A 289 0.28 13.43 20.64
C PHE A 289 1.54 14.30 20.75
N THR A 290 2.09 14.41 21.94
CA THR A 290 3.37 15.08 22.18
C THR A 290 4.52 14.36 21.46
N ASP A 291 4.47 13.02 21.42
CA ASP A 291 5.39 12.23 20.61
C ASP A 291 4.99 12.30 19.13
N ALA A 292 5.80 13.02 18.36
CA ALA A 292 5.57 13.20 16.92
C ALA A 292 5.53 11.89 16.14
N SER A 293 6.15 10.81 16.63
CA SER A 293 6.15 9.51 15.96
C SER A 293 4.78 8.83 15.94
N LEU A 294 3.88 9.23 16.84
CA LEU A 294 2.51 8.71 16.95
C LEU A 294 1.52 9.48 16.04
N ASN A 295 1.92 10.65 15.54
CA ASN A 295 1.05 11.52 14.78
C ASN A 295 1.12 11.23 13.29
N VAL A 296 -0.03 11.35 12.65
CA VAL A 296 -0.14 11.49 11.19
C VAL A 296 -0.20 12.97 10.83
N ASP A 297 0.49 13.36 9.77
CA ASP A 297 0.46 14.73 9.27
C ASP A 297 -0.98 15.21 8.98
N THR A 298 -1.30 16.43 9.39
CA THR A 298 -2.66 17.00 9.27
C THR A 298 -3.13 17.10 7.81
N ALA A 299 -2.24 17.37 6.86
CA ALA A 299 -2.61 17.42 5.46
C ALA A 299 -2.94 16.01 4.92
N VAL A 300 -2.26 14.96 5.39
CA VAL A 300 -2.60 13.57 5.10
C VAL A 300 -3.98 13.23 5.66
N LEU A 301 -4.29 13.62 6.89
CA LEU A 301 -5.62 13.40 7.49
C LEU A 301 -6.73 14.14 6.74
N ASN A 302 -6.45 15.34 6.24
CA ASN A 302 -7.40 16.09 5.40
C ASN A 302 -7.68 15.36 4.08
N GLY A 303 -6.64 14.83 3.43
CA GLY A 303 -6.79 14.03 2.21
C GLY A 303 -7.55 12.72 2.45
N ALA A 304 -7.27 12.07 3.57
CA ALA A 304 -7.96 10.85 4.00
C ALA A 304 -9.45 11.09 4.26
N LEU A 305 -9.80 12.16 5.01
CA LEU A 305 -11.19 12.54 5.25
C LEU A 305 -11.93 12.86 3.93
N ALA A 306 -11.29 13.62 3.06
CA ALA A 306 -11.87 13.93 1.76
C ALA A 306 -12.13 12.65 0.93
N ALA A 307 -11.23 11.70 0.95
CA ALA A 307 -11.42 10.43 0.26
C ALA A 307 -12.54 9.58 0.86
N LEU A 308 -12.72 9.60 2.20
CA LEU A 308 -13.85 8.94 2.85
C LEU A 308 -15.18 9.51 2.36
N LEU A 309 -15.30 10.85 2.31
CA LEU A 309 -16.53 11.52 1.89
C LEU A 309 -16.84 11.30 0.41
N ILE A 310 -15.82 11.36 -0.46
CA ILE A 310 -15.98 11.12 -1.91
C ILE A 310 -16.52 9.72 -2.18
N HIS A 311 -16.03 8.70 -1.46
CA HIS A 311 -16.41 7.31 -1.67
C HIS A 311 -17.57 6.84 -0.78
N LEU A 312 -18.14 7.72 0.06
CA LEU A 312 -19.17 7.35 1.04
C LEU A 312 -20.38 6.65 0.41
N LYS A 313 -20.87 7.18 -0.71
CA LYS A 313 -22.03 6.61 -1.41
C LYS A 313 -21.74 5.22 -1.98
N ASP A 314 -20.55 5.02 -2.55
CA ASP A 314 -20.15 3.75 -3.13
C ASP A 314 -19.96 2.68 -2.06
N VAL A 315 -19.38 3.04 -0.92
CA VAL A 315 -19.21 2.13 0.23
C VAL A 315 -20.58 1.78 0.83
N ALA A 316 -21.46 2.77 1.01
CA ALA A 316 -22.81 2.53 1.53
C ALA A 316 -23.60 1.57 0.62
N ALA A 317 -23.50 1.75 -0.70
CA ALA A 317 -24.13 0.84 -1.67
C ALA A 317 -23.55 -0.58 -1.66
N ALA A 318 -22.30 -0.75 -1.27
CA ALA A 318 -21.67 -2.07 -1.20
C ALA A 318 -22.01 -2.82 0.11
N VAL A 319 -22.52 -2.13 1.14
CA VAL A 319 -22.93 -2.72 2.43
C VAL A 319 -24.38 -3.23 2.37
N THR A 320 -25.23 -2.63 1.52
CA THR A 320 -26.64 -3.04 1.30
C THR A 320 -26.74 -4.25 0.40
#